data_1acfd45d1287a2c53d8813ad3fcbe835
#
_entry.id   1acfd45d1287a2c53d8813ad3fcbe835
#
_cell.length_a   1.000
_cell.length_b   1.000
_cell.length_c   1.000
_cell.angle_alpha   90.00
_cell.angle_beta   90.00
_cell.angle_gamma   90.00
#
_symmetry.space_group_name_H-M   'P 1'
#
loop_
_entity.id
_entity.type
_entity.pdbx_description
1 polymer ?
#
loop_
_entity_poly.entity_id
_entity_poly.type
_entity_poly.pdbx_seq_one_letter_code
_entity_poly.pdbx_strand_id
1 'polypeptide(L)'
;MPVRSADAVWEGDLKSGKGKVKLESGALEGQYSFSTRFESGKGTNPEELIAGAHAACYSMALSVGLGKFGFVPTKISTTAKVTLDKVGAHPDLVSPYFRINQ
;
A
#
# COMPACT_ATOMS: atom_id res chain seq x y z
N MET A 1 16.49 11.24 -13.20
CA MET A 1 15.61 10.32 -12.48
C MET A 1 14.20 10.91 -12.42
N PRO A 2 13.21 10.18 -12.85
CA PRO A 2 11.83 10.68 -12.75
C PRO A 2 11.40 10.75 -11.29
N VAL A 3 10.60 11.75 -11.00
CA VAL A 3 9.98 11.92 -9.68
C VAL A 3 8.49 11.64 -9.85
N ARG A 4 7.95 10.81 -8.98
CA ARG A 4 6.53 10.50 -8.94
C ARG A 4 5.96 10.93 -7.61
N SER A 5 4.75 11.42 -7.61
CA SER A 5 4.14 11.92 -6.39
C SER A 5 2.70 11.43 -6.24
N ALA A 6 2.21 11.56 -5.04
CA ALA A 6 0.81 11.30 -4.72
C ALA A 6 0.43 12.26 -3.59
N ASP A 7 -0.84 12.59 -3.52
CA ASP A 7 -1.38 13.47 -2.51
C ASP A 7 -2.44 12.74 -1.70
N ALA A 8 -2.52 13.08 -0.43
CA ALA A 8 -3.55 12.55 0.44
C ALA A 8 -4.08 13.67 1.33
N VAL A 9 -5.37 13.65 1.57
CA VAL A 9 -6.06 14.62 2.43
C VAL A 9 -6.84 13.83 3.46
N TRP A 10 -6.82 14.30 4.68
CA TRP A 10 -7.62 13.76 5.77
C TRP A 10 -8.44 14.89 6.39
N GLU A 11 -9.72 14.65 6.62
CA GLU A 11 -10.62 15.61 7.22
C GLU A 11 -11.35 14.97 8.40
N GLY A 12 -11.28 15.63 9.56
CA GLY A 12 -11.98 15.18 10.74
C GLY A 12 -11.11 14.40 11.71
N ASP A 13 -11.76 13.82 12.72
CA ASP A 13 -11.04 13.02 13.69
C ASP A 13 -10.76 11.61 13.15
N LEU A 14 -10.04 10.81 13.92
CA LEU A 14 -9.61 9.51 13.44
C LEU A 14 -10.77 8.58 13.12
N LYS A 15 -11.77 8.53 13.99
CA LYS A 15 -12.84 7.53 13.86
C LYS A 15 -13.95 7.95 12.91
N SER A 16 -14.28 9.24 12.89
CA SER A 16 -15.40 9.73 12.09
C SER A 16 -14.96 10.50 10.85
N GLY A 17 -13.67 10.76 10.72
CA GLY A 17 -13.15 11.47 9.58
C GLY A 17 -13.08 10.63 8.32
N LYS A 18 -12.63 11.27 7.27
CA LYS A 18 -12.48 10.59 5.98
C LYS A 18 -11.27 11.14 5.24
N GLY A 19 -10.71 10.30 4.41
CA GLY A 19 -9.55 10.67 3.63
C GLY A 19 -9.70 10.31 2.17
N LYS A 20 -8.83 10.90 1.37
CA LYS A 20 -8.76 10.66 -0.05
C LYS A 20 -7.30 10.63 -0.47
N VAL A 21 -6.95 9.69 -1.29
CA VAL A 21 -5.61 9.58 -1.86
C VAL A 21 -5.71 9.59 -3.37
N LYS A 22 -4.77 10.30 -4.00
CA LYS A 22 -4.75 10.42 -5.44
C LYS A 22 -3.32 10.31 -5.92
N LEU A 23 -3.09 9.46 -6.90
CA LEU A 23 -1.79 9.37 -7.55
C LEU A 23 -1.65 10.50 -8.56
N GLU A 24 -0.43 11.00 -8.72
CA GLU A 24 -0.14 12.09 -9.64
C GLU A 24 -0.66 11.83 -11.06
N SER A 25 -0.50 10.60 -11.53
CA SER A 25 -0.92 10.21 -12.89
C SER A 25 -2.43 10.15 -13.06
N GLY A 26 -3.19 10.12 -11.98
CA GLY A 26 -4.62 9.90 -12.04
C GLY A 26 -5.01 8.43 -12.17
N ALA A 27 -4.04 7.53 -12.22
CA ALA A 27 -4.33 6.11 -12.41
C ALA A 27 -5.14 5.53 -11.26
N LEU A 28 -5.04 6.12 -10.08
CA LEU A 28 -5.82 5.69 -8.92
C LEU A 28 -6.19 6.91 -8.09
N GLU A 29 -7.45 6.95 -7.68
CA GLU A 29 -7.97 7.90 -6.72
C GLU A 29 -8.94 7.12 -5.84
N GLY A 30 -8.74 7.16 -4.54
CA GLY A 30 -9.55 6.34 -3.65
C GLY A 30 -9.77 6.99 -2.30
N GLN A 31 -10.77 6.46 -1.59
CA GLN A 31 -11.10 6.90 -0.25
C GLN A 31 -10.48 5.95 0.77
N TYR A 32 -10.14 6.47 1.92
CA TYR A 32 -9.71 5.67 3.05
C TYR A 32 -10.27 6.26 4.34
N SER A 33 -10.39 5.43 5.35
CA SER A 33 -11.02 5.81 6.60
C SER A 33 -10.53 4.91 7.72
N PHE A 34 -10.98 5.20 8.93
CA PHE A 34 -10.72 4.30 10.06
C PHE A 34 -11.22 2.88 9.75
N SER A 35 -12.42 2.78 9.18
CA SER A 35 -13.01 1.50 8.85
C SER A 35 -12.20 0.74 7.80
N THR A 36 -11.72 1.41 6.75
CA THR A 36 -10.95 0.73 5.70
C THR A 36 -9.57 0.32 6.17
N ARG A 37 -9.02 0.99 7.18
CA ARG A 37 -7.68 0.70 7.67
C ARG A 37 -7.67 -0.30 8.82
N PHE A 38 -8.56 -0.14 9.78
CA PHE A 38 -8.56 -0.91 11.02
C PHE A 38 -9.66 -1.93 11.13
N GLU A 39 -10.62 -1.87 10.23
CA GLU A 39 -11.76 -2.78 10.19
C GLU A 39 -11.87 -3.37 8.79
N SER A 40 -13.05 -3.81 8.41
CA SER A 40 -13.25 -4.45 7.11
C SER A 40 -14.06 -3.59 6.14
N GLY A 41 -14.03 -2.27 6.32
CA GLY A 41 -14.71 -1.36 5.41
C GLY A 41 -14.16 -1.46 4.00
N LYS A 42 -15.02 -1.20 3.03
CA LYS A 42 -14.62 -1.21 1.63
C LYS A 42 -14.01 0.12 1.21
N GLY A 43 -12.93 0.04 0.45
CA GLY A 43 -12.20 1.21 -0.02
C GLY A 43 -10.72 0.94 0.02
N THR A 44 -9.92 1.94 -0.29
CA THR A 44 -8.47 1.81 -0.20
C THR A 44 -8.02 1.95 1.24
N ASN A 45 -6.81 1.53 1.50
CA ASN A 45 -6.13 1.78 2.76
C ASN A 45 -4.63 1.80 2.51
N PRO A 46 -3.86 2.45 3.40
CA PRO A 46 -2.42 2.58 3.18
C PRO A 46 -1.70 1.24 3.04
N GLU A 47 -2.10 0.23 3.81
CA GLU A 47 -1.46 -1.08 3.80
C GLU A 47 -1.67 -1.79 2.47
N GLU A 48 -2.87 -1.72 1.90
CA GLU A 48 -3.16 -2.30 0.61
C GLU A 48 -2.39 -1.60 -0.51
N LEU A 49 -2.27 -0.27 -0.43
CA LEU A 49 -1.50 0.50 -1.39
C LEU A 49 -0.02 0.14 -1.35
N ILE A 50 0.53 -0.03 -0.15
CA ILE A 50 1.91 -0.46 0.02
C ILE A 50 2.09 -1.87 -0.56
N ALA A 51 1.16 -2.77 -0.27
CA ALA A 51 1.22 -4.14 -0.77
C ALA A 51 1.21 -4.17 -2.30
N GLY A 52 0.34 -3.37 -2.92
CA GLY A 52 0.28 -3.29 -4.37
C GLY A 52 1.57 -2.78 -4.98
N ALA A 53 2.11 -1.71 -4.42
CA ALA A 53 3.36 -1.13 -4.90
C ALA A 53 4.51 -2.12 -4.77
N HIS A 54 4.59 -2.82 -3.63
CA HIS A 54 5.64 -3.79 -3.38
C HIS A 54 5.54 -4.98 -4.34
N ALA A 55 4.34 -5.50 -4.53
CA ALA A 55 4.13 -6.64 -5.43
C ALA A 55 4.50 -6.30 -6.87
N ALA A 56 4.14 -5.09 -7.32
CA ALA A 56 4.48 -4.65 -8.66
C ALA A 56 5.99 -4.51 -8.84
N CYS A 57 6.64 -3.87 -7.89
CA CYS A 57 8.10 -3.67 -7.93
C CYS A 57 8.84 -5.01 -7.92
N TYR A 58 8.43 -5.92 -7.05
CA TYR A 58 9.03 -7.24 -6.95
C TYR A 58 8.89 -8.02 -8.26
N SER A 59 7.70 -7.99 -8.87
CA SER A 59 7.46 -8.68 -10.14
C SER A 59 8.38 -8.18 -11.24
N MET A 60 8.56 -6.86 -11.33
CA MET A 60 9.47 -6.29 -12.32
C MET A 60 10.92 -6.66 -12.03
N ALA A 61 11.34 -6.61 -10.78
CA ALA A 61 12.69 -6.96 -10.39
C ALA A 61 13.00 -8.43 -10.72
N LEU A 62 12.05 -9.30 -10.48
CA LEU A 62 12.20 -10.71 -10.81
C LEU A 62 12.32 -10.92 -12.32
N SER A 63 11.52 -10.18 -13.10
CA SER A 63 11.61 -10.25 -14.56
C SER A 63 13.00 -9.85 -15.05
N VAL A 64 13.56 -8.77 -14.48
CA VAL A 64 14.92 -8.32 -14.83
C VAL A 64 15.94 -9.41 -14.47
N GLY A 65 15.82 -10.00 -13.27
CA GLY A 65 16.73 -11.03 -12.83
C GLY A 65 16.70 -12.25 -13.73
N LEU A 66 15.51 -12.70 -14.11
CA LEU A 66 15.37 -13.85 -15.01
C LEU A 66 15.92 -13.53 -16.39
N GLY A 67 15.73 -12.31 -16.88
CA GLY A 67 16.27 -11.89 -18.15
C GLY A 67 17.79 -11.98 -18.23
N LYS A 68 18.47 -11.74 -17.11
CA LYS A 68 19.93 -11.86 -17.06
C LYS A 68 20.40 -13.31 -17.27
N PHE A 69 19.54 -14.26 -17.02
CA PHE A 69 19.83 -15.67 -17.24
C PHE A 69 19.23 -16.20 -18.55
N GLY A 70 18.72 -15.31 -19.39
CA GLY A 70 18.16 -15.69 -20.68
C GLY A 70 16.71 -16.14 -20.65
N PHE A 71 16.02 -15.95 -19.54
CA PHE A 71 14.61 -16.34 -19.42
C PHE A 71 13.70 -15.13 -19.57
N VAL A 72 12.69 -15.29 -20.43
CA VAL A 72 11.64 -14.28 -20.58
C VAL A 72 10.36 -14.88 -20.05
N PRO A 73 9.91 -14.49 -18.87
CA PRO A 73 8.67 -15.05 -18.32
C PRO A 73 7.47 -14.56 -19.11
N THR A 74 6.50 -15.45 -19.33
CA THR A 74 5.24 -15.03 -19.94
C THR A 74 4.33 -14.33 -18.93
N LYS A 75 4.52 -14.65 -17.65
CA LYS A 75 3.68 -14.07 -16.60
C LYS A 75 4.38 -14.23 -15.27
N ILE A 76 4.34 -13.19 -14.47
CA ILE A 76 4.76 -13.25 -13.08
C ILE A 76 3.59 -12.75 -12.24
N SER A 77 3.18 -13.56 -11.28
CA SER A 77 2.13 -13.19 -10.33
C SER A 77 2.72 -13.10 -8.94
N THR A 78 2.51 -11.97 -8.28
CA THR A 78 3.05 -11.74 -6.95
C THR A 78 1.94 -11.26 -6.05
N THR A 79 1.86 -11.82 -4.85
CA THR A 79 0.98 -11.35 -3.80
C THR A 79 1.83 -10.88 -2.63
N ALA A 80 1.62 -9.66 -2.21
CA ALA A 80 2.25 -9.12 -1.02
C ALA A 80 1.19 -8.91 0.05
N LYS A 81 1.54 -9.18 1.28
CA LYS A 81 0.64 -8.99 2.41
C LYS A 81 1.31 -8.02 3.39
N VAL A 82 0.58 -6.97 3.73
CA VAL A 82 1.04 -5.98 4.70
C VAL A 82 0.12 -6.06 5.89
N THR A 83 0.70 -6.30 7.05
CA THR A 83 -0.05 -6.43 8.29
C THR A 83 0.14 -5.16 9.11
N LEU A 84 -0.96 -4.63 9.61
CA LEU A 84 -0.95 -3.50 10.52
C LEU A 84 -1.12 -4.03 11.94
N ASP A 85 -0.05 -3.94 12.72
CA ASP A 85 -0.06 -4.38 14.10
C ASP A 85 -0.03 -3.18 15.04
N LYS A 86 -0.77 -3.27 16.13
CA LYS A 86 -0.62 -2.30 17.21
C LYS A 86 0.56 -2.72 18.05
N VAL A 87 1.50 -1.82 18.19
CA VAL A 87 2.67 -2.06 19.02
C VAL A 87 2.83 -0.89 19.96
N GLY A 88 3.10 -1.22 21.21
CA GLY A 88 3.44 -0.23 22.19
C GLY A 88 2.39 -0.07 23.26
N ALA A 89 2.82 0.50 24.36
CA ALA A 89 2.05 0.64 25.58
C ALA A 89 1.28 1.95 25.67
N HIS A 90 1.19 2.68 24.57
CA HIS A 90 0.52 3.99 24.59
C HIS A 90 -0.83 3.87 23.90
N PRO A 91 -1.91 3.76 24.66
CA PRO A 91 -3.23 3.63 24.05
C PRO A 91 -3.66 4.85 23.26
N ASP A 92 -3.06 6.01 23.55
CA ASP A 92 -3.38 7.25 22.88
C ASP A 92 -2.56 7.50 21.63
N LEU A 93 -1.52 6.71 21.43
CA LEU A 93 -0.67 6.82 20.26
C LEU A 93 -0.81 5.56 19.42
N VAL A 94 -1.36 5.73 18.25
CA VAL A 94 -1.38 4.65 17.27
C VAL A 94 -0.02 4.64 16.63
N SER A 95 0.83 3.71 17.08
CA SER A 95 2.14 3.47 16.47
C SER A 95 2.07 2.18 15.70
N PRO A 96 1.43 2.19 14.54
CA PRO A 96 1.39 0.98 13.73
C PRO A 96 2.73 0.78 13.06
N TYR A 97 3.20 -0.45 13.03
CA TYR A 97 4.19 -0.79 12.05
C TYR A 97 3.73 -1.87 11.13
N PHE A 98 4.40 -1.89 9.98
CA PHE A 98 4.03 -2.77 8.90
C PHE A 98 4.94 -3.96 8.86
N ARG A 99 4.38 -5.09 8.49
CA ARG A 99 5.14 -6.24 8.02
C ARG A 99 4.72 -6.51 6.60
N ILE A 100 5.71 -6.69 5.74
CA ILE A 100 5.48 -7.05 4.36
C ILE A 100 5.88 -8.51 4.22
N ASN A 101 4.92 -9.35 3.84
CA ASN A 101 5.13 -10.77 3.62
C ASN A 101 4.95 -11.08 2.14
N GLN A 102 5.79 -11.94 1.64
CA GLN A 102 5.75 -12.35 0.24
C GLN A 102 5.46 -13.83 0.12
#